data_b2070a3f97264b69935e64a87632c198
#
_entry.id   b2070a3f97264b69935e64a87632c198
#
_cell.length_a   1.000
_cell.length_b   1.000
_cell.length_c   1.000
_cell.angle_alpha   90.00
_cell.angle_beta   90.00
_cell.angle_gamma   90.00
#
_symmetry.space_group_name_H-M   'P 1'
#
loop_
_entity.id
_entity.type
_entity.pdbx_description
1 polymer ?
#
loop_
_entity_poly.entity_id
_entity_poly.type
_entity_poly.pdbx_seq_one_letter_code
_entity_poly.pdbx_strand_id
1 'polypeptide(L)'
;MQKKWLSILLFAPLMQSNYALADQAKEKELNYQGLGEVLFFDKSLSFNKTQSCSTCHNPGTAFVDQRKNSANQMVSEGDNPHLHGNRNANTALYAMFSPDFHFDEQIQDYVG
;
A
#
# COMPACT_ATOMS: atom_id res chain seq x y z
N MET A 1 3.23 16.26 -63.01
CA MET A 1 2.69 16.70 -61.72
C MET A 1 2.70 15.58 -60.70
N GLN A 2 3.84 15.34 -60.05
CA GLN A 2 3.92 14.42 -58.90
C GLN A 2 5.04 14.89 -58.02
N LYS A 3 4.73 15.58 -56.96
CA LYS A 3 5.62 15.84 -55.81
C LYS A 3 4.79 16.52 -54.71
N LYS A 4 4.37 15.76 -53.68
CA LYS A 4 4.01 16.29 -52.36
C LYS A 4 3.42 15.23 -51.43
N TRP A 5 4.05 14.09 -51.24
CA TRP A 5 3.61 13.10 -50.25
C TRP A 5 4.76 12.51 -49.41
N LEU A 6 5.92 13.18 -49.32
CA LEU A 6 7.09 12.59 -48.62
C LEU A 6 7.39 13.18 -47.21
N SER A 7 6.54 14.07 -46.71
CA SER A 7 6.89 14.78 -45.45
C SER A 7 6.11 14.34 -44.20
N ILE A 8 5.22 13.34 -44.29
CA ILE A 8 4.37 12.96 -43.12
C ILE A 8 4.88 11.69 -42.43
N LEU A 9 5.83 10.95 -42.99
CA LEU A 9 6.29 9.66 -42.44
C LEU A 9 7.42 9.75 -41.38
N LEU A 10 7.96 10.92 -41.11
CA LEU A 10 9.10 11.07 -40.20
C LEU A 10 8.71 11.43 -38.73
N PHE A 11 7.44 11.75 -38.45
CA PHE A 11 6.99 12.09 -37.10
C PHE A 11 6.30 10.95 -36.32
N ALA A 12 5.96 9.85 -36.97
CA ALA A 12 5.26 8.73 -36.35
C ALA A 12 6.09 7.92 -35.32
N PRO A 13 7.40 7.69 -35.46
CA PRO A 13 8.13 6.83 -34.51
C PRO A 13 8.40 7.48 -33.16
N LEU A 14 8.46 8.81 -33.08
CA LEU A 14 8.71 9.51 -31.79
C LEU A 14 7.50 9.52 -30.85
N MET A 15 6.28 9.51 -31.37
CA MET A 15 5.09 9.42 -30.53
C MET A 15 4.85 8.01 -29.98
N GLN A 16 5.18 6.96 -30.72
CA GLN A 16 4.99 5.58 -30.28
C GLN A 16 5.89 5.19 -29.10
N SER A 17 7.09 5.74 -29.00
CA SER A 17 8.01 5.44 -27.90
C SER A 17 7.52 6.01 -26.54
N ASN A 18 6.84 7.15 -26.56
CA ASN A 18 6.33 7.77 -25.34
C ASN A 18 5.11 7.02 -24.78
N TYR A 19 4.27 6.46 -25.64
CA TYR A 19 3.13 5.63 -25.20
C TYR A 19 3.60 4.30 -24.58
N ALA A 20 4.61 3.67 -25.15
CA ALA A 20 5.15 2.42 -24.63
C ALA A 20 5.80 2.58 -23.26
N LEU A 21 6.52 3.69 -23.02
CA LEU A 21 7.10 4.00 -21.71
C LEU A 21 6.04 4.32 -20.65
N ALA A 22 4.99 5.04 -21.02
CA ALA A 22 3.87 5.34 -20.14
C ALA A 22 3.08 4.09 -19.75
N ASP A 23 2.90 3.16 -20.66
CA ASP A 23 2.21 1.89 -20.43
C ASP A 23 3.02 0.96 -19.51
N GLN A 24 4.33 0.87 -19.70
CA GLN A 24 5.23 0.12 -18.82
C GLN A 24 5.29 0.70 -17.40
N ALA A 25 5.29 2.02 -17.26
CA ALA A 25 5.26 2.68 -15.96
C ALA A 25 3.95 2.39 -15.23
N LYS A 26 2.82 2.43 -15.92
CA LYS A 26 1.50 2.11 -15.38
C LYS A 26 1.37 0.63 -14.99
N GLU A 27 1.90 -0.29 -15.79
CA GLU A 27 1.92 -1.72 -15.48
C GLU A 27 2.78 -2.02 -14.25
N LYS A 28 3.93 -1.35 -14.11
CA LYS A 28 4.79 -1.45 -12.93
C LYS A 28 4.10 -0.94 -11.67
N GLU A 29 3.40 0.20 -11.74
CA GLU A 29 2.64 0.76 -10.62
C GLU A 29 1.48 -0.17 -10.22
N LEU A 30 0.73 -0.70 -11.16
CA LEU A 30 -0.33 -1.68 -10.92
C LEU A 30 0.19 -2.96 -10.23
N ASN A 31 1.40 -3.40 -10.56
CA ASN A 31 2.02 -4.55 -9.92
C ASN A 31 2.34 -4.30 -8.44
N TYR A 32 2.84 -3.13 -8.06
CA TYR A 32 3.11 -2.81 -6.65
C TYR A 32 1.81 -2.64 -5.86
N GLN A 33 0.79 -2.02 -6.41
CA GLN A 33 -0.52 -1.88 -5.77
C GLN A 33 -1.18 -3.25 -5.57
N GLY A 34 -1.19 -4.11 -6.58
CA GLY A 34 -1.72 -5.46 -6.49
C GLY A 34 -0.95 -6.33 -5.50
N LEU A 35 0.37 -6.20 -5.45
CA LEU A 35 1.20 -6.87 -4.44
C LEU A 35 0.84 -6.37 -3.03
N GLY A 36 0.70 -5.06 -2.85
CA GLY A 36 0.30 -4.46 -1.57
C GLY A 36 -1.06 -4.96 -1.10
N GLU A 37 -2.03 -5.09 -2.00
CA GLU A 37 -3.34 -5.65 -1.70
C GLU A 37 -3.24 -7.11 -1.22
N VAL A 38 -2.50 -7.94 -1.94
CA VAL A 38 -2.29 -9.35 -1.55
C VAL A 38 -1.63 -9.44 -0.17
N LEU A 39 -0.56 -8.68 0.06
CA LEU A 39 0.16 -8.66 1.34
C LEU A 39 -0.72 -8.16 2.50
N PHE A 40 -1.60 -7.21 2.24
CA PHE A 40 -2.50 -6.66 3.26
C PHE A 40 -3.46 -7.70 3.84
N PHE A 41 -3.86 -8.68 3.05
CA PHE A 41 -4.73 -9.78 3.46
C PHE A 41 -3.99 -11.07 3.79
N ASP A 42 -2.67 -11.14 3.56
CA ASP A 42 -1.89 -12.36 3.73
C ASP A 42 -1.55 -12.62 5.20
N LYS A 43 -2.18 -13.66 5.76
CA LYS A 43 -1.93 -14.11 7.13
C LYS A 43 -0.61 -14.85 7.31
N SER A 44 0.03 -15.30 6.23
CA SER A 44 1.31 -16.02 6.30
C SER A 44 2.46 -15.17 6.83
N LEU A 45 2.30 -13.84 6.82
CA LEU A 45 3.25 -12.86 7.34
C LEU A 45 3.28 -12.79 8.87
N SER A 46 2.26 -13.28 9.57
CA SER A 46 2.25 -13.32 11.03
C SER A 46 2.88 -14.61 11.56
N PHE A 47 3.43 -14.60 12.76
CA PHE A 47 4.18 -15.70 13.34
C PHE A 47 3.35 -16.99 13.42
N ASN A 48 2.13 -16.93 13.94
CA ASN A 48 1.21 -18.08 14.02
C ASN A 48 0.30 -18.21 12.79
N LYS A 49 0.46 -17.36 11.76
CA LYS A 49 -0.36 -17.33 10.54
C LYS A 49 -1.87 -17.10 10.82
N THR A 50 -2.16 -16.39 11.89
CA THR A 50 -3.55 -16.12 12.31
C THR A 50 -4.02 -14.72 11.92
N GLN A 51 -3.10 -13.78 11.71
CA GLN A 51 -3.38 -12.38 11.46
C GLN A 51 -2.70 -11.86 10.18
N SER A 52 -3.35 -10.87 9.58
CA SER A 52 -2.82 -10.03 8.51
C SER A 52 -3.03 -8.56 8.89
N CYS A 53 -2.55 -7.63 8.08
CA CYS A 53 -2.83 -6.20 8.29
C CYS A 53 -4.34 -5.93 8.38
N SER A 54 -5.13 -6.57 7.49
CA SER A 54 -6.60 -6.44 7.46
C SER A 54 -7.31 -6.99 8.70
N THR A 55 -6.63 -7.77 9.54
CA THR A 55 -7.21 -8.28 10.78
C THR A 55 -7.46 -7.15 11.78
N CYS A 56 -6.51 -6.21 11.90
CA CYS A 56 -6.64 -5.03 12.76
C CYS A 56 -7.08 -3.78 11.98
N HIS A 57 -6.84 -3.72 10.68
CA HIS A 57 -7.23 -2.62 9.81
C HIS A 57 -8.30 -3.10 8.81
N ASN A 58 -9.49 -3.42 9.33
CA ASN A 58 -10.56 -4.02 8.51
C ASN A 58 -11.20 -2.96 7.58
N PRO A 59 -11.17 -3.18 6.25
CA PRO A 59 -11.81 -2.27 5.30
C PRO A 59 -13.31 -2.02 5.56
N GLY A 60 -14.03 -3.02 6.07
CA GLY A 60 -15.46 -2.92 6.40
C GLY A 60 -15.74 -2.02 7.62
N THR A 61 -14.74 -1.64 8.39
CA THR A 61 -14.86 -0.82 9.60
C THR A 61 -13.95 0.41 9.57
N ALA A 62 -13.85 1.04 8.40
CA ALA A 62 -12.98 2.21 8.17
C ALA A 62 -11.51 1.95 8.55
N PHE A 63 -11.01 0.74 8.32
CA PHE A 63 -9.64 0.29 8.61
C PHE A 63 -9.24 0.42 10.09
N VAL A 64 -10.19 0.23 11.01
CA VAL A 64 -9.93 0.12 12.45
C VAL A 64 -10.35 -1.25 12.96
N ASP A 65 -9.80 -1.66 14.10
CA ASP A 65 -10.14 -2.92 14.77
C ASP A 65 -11.36 -2.74 15.66
N GLN A 66 -12.47 -3.39 15.30
CA GLN A 66 -13.70 -3.41 16.09
C GLN A 66 -13.98 -4.79 16.71
N ARG A 67 -13.02 -5.71 16.66
CA ARG A 67 -13.17 -7.04 17.25
C ARG A 67 -13.27 -6.95 18.75
N LYS A 68 -14.23 -7.69 19.31
CA LYS A 68 -14.34 -7.84 20.77
C LYS A 68 -13.16 -8.66 21.29
N ASN A 69 -12.53 -8.17 22.33
CA ASN A 69 -11.41 -8.83 23.00
C ASN A 69 -11.47 -8.57 24.51
N SER A 70 -10.57 -9.20 25.27
CA SER A 70 -10.52 -9.08 26.73
C SER A 70 -10.10 -7.69 27.23
N ALA A 71 -9.55 -6.83 26.36
CA ALA A 71 -9.18 -5.45 26.67
C ALA A 71 -10.30 -4.43 26.34
N ASN A 72 -11.56 -4.86 26.27
CA ASN A 72 -12.72 -4.02 25.94
C ASN A 72 -12.57 -3.22 24.66
N GLN A 73 -11.88 -3.76 23.66
CA GLN A 73 -11.63 -3.13 22.35
C GLN A 73 -10.76 -1.86 22.41
N MET A 74 -10.12 -1.58 23.52
CA MET A 74 -9.22 -0.40 23.62
C MET A 74 -7.93 -0.57 22.84
N VAL A 75 -7.49 -1.82 22.65
CA VAL A 75 -6.28 -2.20 21.92
C VAL A 75 -6.55 -3.45 21.12
N SER A 76 -5.76 -3.68 20.08
CA SER A 76 -5.88 -4.89 19.24
C SER A 76 -5.26 -6.09 19.95
N GLU A 77 -5.89 -7.27 19.74
CA GLU A 77 -5.35 -8.55 20.13
C GLU A 77 -4.25 -8.98 19.16
N GLY A 78 -3.13 -9.47 19.68
CA GLY A 78 -1.99 -9.92 18.91
C GLY A 78 -2.19 -11.29 18.23
N ASP A 79 -1.19 -11.73 17.49
CA ASP A 79 -1.15 -13.06 16.85
C ASP A 79 -1.17 -14.20 17.88
N ASN A 80 -0.68 -13.95 19.10
CA ASN A 80 -0.98 -14.74 20.29
C ASN A 80 -2.20 -14.14 20.97
N PRO A 81 -3.33 -14.86 21.09
CA PRO A 81 -4.60 -14.32 21.59
C PRO A 81 -4.57 -13.90 23.08
N HIS A 82 -3.50 -14.17 23.79
CA HIS A 82 -3.28 -13.72 25.16
C HIS A 82 -2.46 -12.43 25.26
N LEU A 83 -1.99 -11.90 24.12
CA LEU A 83 -1.18 -10.71 24.06
C LEU A 83 -1.96 -9.61 23.32
N HIS A 84 -1.87 -8.40 23.86
CA HIS A 84 -2.49 -7.23 23.29
C HIS A 84 -1.43 -6.20 22.90
N GLY A 85 -1.72 -5.41 21.90
CA GLY A 85 -0.95 -4.20 21.61
C GLY A 85 -1.06 -3.19 22.77
N ASN A 86 -0.20 -2.22 22.77
CA ASN A 86 -0.23 -1.12 23.74
C ASN A 86 -0.93 0.14 23.21
N ARG A 87 -1.42 0.09 21.98
CA ARG A 87 -2.10 1.19 21.30
C ARG A 87 -3.31 0.69 20.53
N ASN A 88 -4.28 1.57 20.31
CA ASN A 88 -5.40 1.31 19.43
C ASN A 88 -4.91 1.25 17.96
N ALA A 89 -5.54 0.41 17.14
CA ALA A 89 -5.35 0.40 15.70
C ALA A 89 -6.02 1.63 15.08
N ASN A 90 -5.24 2.64 14.74
CA ASN A 90 -5.71 3.80 14.02
C ASN A 90 -6.18 3.42 12.61
N THR A 91 -7.06 4.23 12.01
CA THR A 91 -7.42 4.02 10.61
C THR A 91 -6.20 4.11 9.69
N ALA A 92 -6.13 3.22 8.71
CA ALA A 92 -5.11 3.25 7.66
C ALA A 92 -5.54 4.07 6.42
N LEU A 93 -6.75 4.69 6.43
CA LEU A 93 -7.30 5.40 5.26
C LEU A 93 -6.40 6.53 4.75
N TYR A 94 -5.67 7.19 5.62
CA TYR A 94 -4.84 8.36 5.30
C TYR A 94 -3.34 8.09 5.45
N ALA A 95 -2.93 6.82 5.53
CA ALA A 95 -1.53 6.45 5.73
C ALA A 95 -0.59 7.01 4.64
N MET A 96 -1.11 7.20 3.41
CA MET A 96 -0.34 7.80 2.30
C MET A 96 0.08 9.26 2.55
N PHE A 97 -0.52 9.95 3.51
CA PHE A 97 -0.18 11.34 3.88
C PHE A 97 0.72 11.41 5.11
N SER A 98 1.07 10.26 5.71
CA SER A 98 2.04 10.22 6.79
C SER A 98 3.42 10.61 6.27
N PRO A 99 4.25 11.28 7.06
CA PRO A 99 5.66 11.48 6.72
C PRO A 99 6.38 10.15 6.49
N ASP A 100 7.49 10.21 5.76
CA ASP A 100 8.32 9.03 5.55
C ASP A 100 8.83 8.49 6.89
N PHE A 101 8.72 7.19 7.08
CA PHE A 101 9.19 6.52 8.29
C PHE A 101 10.72 6.63 8.38
N HIS A 102 11.23 7.26 9.43
CA HIS A 102 12.65 7.48 9.65
C HIS A 102 13.00 7.51 11.13
N PHE A 103 14.28 7.33 11.44
CA PHE A 103 14.79 7.51 12.80
C PHE A 103 15.10 8.99 13.05
N ASP A 104 14.50 9.56 14.08
CA ASP A 104 14.78 10.94 14.52
C ASP A 104 15.84 10.92 15.62
N GLU A 105 17.03 11.47 15.30
CA GLU A 105 18.16 11.51 16.21
C GLU A 105 17.94 12.44 17.42
N GLN A 106 17.03 13.40 17.32
CA GLN A 106 16.78 14.36 18.40
C GLN A 106 15.95 13.73 19.53
N ILE A 107 14.95 12.91 19.20
CA ILE A 107 14.11 12.22 20.16
C ILE A 107 14.52 10.77 20.39
N GLN A 108 15.53 10.27 19.65
CA GLN A 108 16.06 8.90 19.70
C GLN A 108 14.97 7.82 19.49
N ASP A 109 14.04 8.07 18.56
CA ASP A 109 12.94 7.16 18.25
C ASP A 109 12.59 7.21 16.76
N TYR A 110 11.81 6.24 16.31
CA TYR A 110 11.27 6.20 14.96
C TYR A 110 9.98 7.01 14.86
N VAL A 111 9.87 7.82 13.81
CA VAL A 111 8.72 8.68 13.51
C VAL A 111 8.31 8.55 12.04
N GLY A 112 7.02 8.85 11.75
CA GLY A 112 6.46 8.78 10.40
C GLY A 112 4.95 8.88 10.40
#